data_13acd440194d159083555048eb087107
#
_entry.id   13acd440194d159083555048eb087107
#
_cell.length_a   1.000
_cell.length_b   1.000
_cell.length_c   1.000
_cell.angle_alpha   90.00
_cell.angle_beta   90.00
_cell.angle_gamma   90.00
#
_symmetry.space_group_name_H-M   'P 1'
#
loop_
_entity.id
_entity.type
_entity.pdbx_description
1 polymer ?
#
loop_
_entity_poly.entity_id
_entity_poly.type
_entity_poly.pdbx_seq_one_letter_code
_entity_poly.pdbx_strand_id
1 'polypeptide(L)'
;MYELLKKDGMAKRGRFHTVHGTIETPVFMNVGTAAAIKGAVSTDDLRQIKTQVELSNTYHLHVRPGDEIVKKMGGLHRFMNWDKPILTDSGGFQVFSLASLRKIKEEGVHFHSHIDGRKIFMGPEESMQIQSKIYKIRFENNKNRVIRI
;
A
#
# COMPACT_ATOMS: atom_id res chain seq x y z
N MET A 1 10.81 10.14 9.14
CA MET A 1 11.16 10.29 10.57
C MET A 1 9.98 10.91 11.31
N TYR A 2 9.69 10.47 12.57
CA TYR A 2 8.58 11.01 13.37
C TYR A 2 9.10 12.08 14.33
N GLU A 3 8.40 13.21 14.42
CA GLU A 3 8.67 14.33 15.32
C GLU A 3 7.46 14.53 16.24
N LEU A 4 7.66 14.42 17.56
CA LEU A 4 6.61 14.70 18.53
C LEU A 4 6.59 16.21 18.83
N LEU A 5 5.48 16.88 18.50
CA LEU A 5 5.35 18.34 18.68
C LEU A 5 4.76 18.71 20.04
N LYS A 6 3.74 17.96 20.47
CA LYS A 6 3.04 18.23 21.73
C LYS A 6 2.46 16.95 22.33
N LYS A 7 2.47 16.88 23.67
CA LYS A 7 1.78 15.84 24.44
C LYS A 7 0.87 16.53 25.45
N ASP A 8 -0.35 15.98 25.61
CA ASP A 8 -1.32 16.41 26.59
C ASP A 8 -2.03 15.16 27.14
N GLY A 9 -1.66 14.75 28.36
CA GLY A 9 -2.06 13.45 28.90
C GLY A 9 -1.64 12.30 27.98
N MET A 10 -2.64 11.54 27.48
CA MET A 10 -2.44 10.45 26.51
C MET A 10 -2.43 10.94 25.06
N ALA A 11 -2.92 12.14 24.78
CA ALA A 11 -2.98 12.69 23.44
C ALA A 11 -1.57 13.13 22.96
N LYS A 12 -1.32 12.91 21.67
CA LYS A 12 -0.04 13.30 21.04
C LYS A 12 -0.33 13.98 19.71
N ARG A 13 0.34 15.11 19.46
CA ARG A 13 0.43 15.74 18.15
C ARG A 13 1.86 15.61 17.64
N GLY A 14 2.02 15.22 16.39
CA GLY A 14 3.33 15.07 15.79
C GLY A 14 3.33 15.23 14.28
N ARG A 15 4.50 15.06 13.68
CA ARG A 15 4.73 15.04 12.25
C ARG A 15 5.42 13.75 11.85
N PHE A 16 5.00 13.19 10.75
CA PHE A 16 5.68 12.07 10.13
C PHE A 16 6.22 12.49 8.76
N HIS A 17 7.55 12.61 8.67
CA HIS A 17 8.24 13.04 7.45
C HIS A 17 8.48 11.84 6.55
N THR A 18 8.00 11.93 5.31
CA THR A 18 8.18 10.94 4.24
C THR A 18 8.83 11.57 3.02
N VAL A 19 9.24 10.77 2.06
CA VAL A 19 9.78 11.26 0.77
C VAL A 19 8.72 11.98 -0.08
N HIS A 20 7.44 11.74 0.19
CA HIS A 20 6.31 12.34 -0.52
C HIS A 20 5.60 13.44 0.27
N GLY A 21 6.23 13.96 1.31
CA GLY A 21 5.71 15.05 2.12
C GLY A 21 5.56 14.69 3.59
N THR A 22 5.06 15.65 4.35
CA THR A 22 4.88 15.54 5.78
C THR A 22 3.42 15.28 6.12
N ILE A 23 3.18 14.35 7.03
CA ILE A 23 1.87 14.01 7.56
C ILE A 23 1.76 14.60 8.96
N GLU A 24 0.80 15.50 9.18
CA GLU A 24 0.45 16.03 10.50
C GLU A 24 -0.44 15.01 11.22
N THR A 25 -0.08 14.63 12.45
CA THR A 25 -0.85 13.65 13.23
C THR A 25 -1.50 14.31 14.45
N PRO A 26 -2.70 13.86 14.87
CA PRO A 26 -3.48 12.72 14.34
C PRO A 26 -4.02 12.98 12.93
N VAL A 27 -4.15 11.92 12.13
CA VAL A 27 -4.62 11.98 10.75
C VAL A 27 -5.53 10.80 10.45
N PHE A 28 -6.55 11.04 9.64
CA PHE A 28 -7.33 9.97 9.04
C PHE A 28 -6.66 9.52 7.74
N MET A 29 -6.45 8.23 7.59
CA MET A 29 -5.90 7.61 6.39
C MET A 29 -7.02 6.91 5.62
N ASN A 30 -7.36 7.45 4.46
CA ASN A 30 -8.38 6.87 3.59
C ASN A 30 -7.90 5.54 3.00
N VAL A 31 -8.80 4.59 2.86
CA VAL A 31 -8.49 3.28 2.28
C VAL A 31 -8.88 3.24 0.82
N GLY A 32 -7.89 3.41 -0.05
CA GLY A 32 -8.00 3.25 -1.49
C GLY A 32 -7.63 1.83 -1.93
N THR A 33 -8.48 0.89 -1.68
CA THR A 33 -8.28 -0.57 -1.79
C THR A 33 -7.46 -1.02 -3.01
N ALA A 34 -7.82 -0.54 -4.21
CA ALA A 34 -7.16 -0.86 -5.47
C ALA A 34 -6.80 0.43 -6.24
N ALA A 35 -6.04 1.31 -5.60
CA ALA A 35 -5.67 2.63 -6.12
C ALA A 35 -6.87 3.59 -6.31
N ALA A 36 -7.99 3.29 -5.67
CA ALA A 36 -9.19 4.14 -5.66
C ALA A 36 -10.07 3.79 -4.46
N ILE A 37 -10.79 4.76 -3.96
CA ILE A 37 -11.79 4.55 -2.91
C ILE A 37 -13.08 4.06 -3.56
N LYS A 38 -13.64 2.97 -3.03
CA LYS A 38 -14.94 2.47 -3.48
C LYS A 38 -16.03 3.51 -3.20
N GLY A 39 -16.96 3.67 -4.13
CA GLY A 39 -18.06 4.65 -3.99
C GLY A 39 -17.79 5.96 -4.73
N ALA A 40 -16.93 5.93 -5.76
CA ALA A 40 -16.69 7.03 -6.70
C ALA A 40 -15.96 8.26 -6.12
N VAL A 41 -15.19 8.12 -5.05
CA VAL A 41 -14.31 9.19 -4.57
C VAL A 41 -13.05 9.20 -5.41
N SER A 42 -12.84 10.27 -6.15
CA SER A 42 -11.67 10.47 -7.01
C SER A 42 -10.46 11.01 -6.24
N THR A 43 -9.30 10.95 -6.86
CA THR A 43 -8.08 11.59 -6.34
C THR A 43 -8.24 13.11 -6.21
N ASP A 44 -9.00 13.73 -7.09
CA ASP A 44 -9.26 15.17 -7.03
C ASP A 44 -10.17 15.53 -5.84
N ASP A 45 -11.17 14.69 -5.52
CA ASP A 45 -11.96 14.84 -4.30
C ASP A 45 -11.08 14.75 -3.05
N LEU A 46 -10.15 13.79 -3.02
CA LEU A 46 -9.18 13.65 -1.93
C LEU A 46 -8.28 14.89 -1.76
N ARG A 47 -7.89 15.52 -2.88
CA ARG A 47 -7.15 16.79 -2.83
C ARG A 47 -7.98 17.92 -2.27
N GLN A 48 -9.26 18.04 -2.68
CA GLN A 48 -10.18 19.06 -2.18
C GLN A 48 -10.38 18.97 -0.67
N ILE A 49 -10.58 17.77 -0.13
CA ILE A 49 -10.72 17.55 1.32
C ILE A 49 -9.38 17.54 2.06
N LYS A 50 -8.28 17.87 1.37
CA LYS A 50 -6.92 17.99 1.92
C LYS A 50 -6.41 16.70 2.58
N THR A 51 -6.75 15.55 2.02
CA THR A 51 -6.20 14.26 2.46
C THR A 51 -4.67 14.30 2.44
N GLN A 52 -4.05 13.82 3.50
CA GLN A 52 -2.59 13.85 3.66
C GLN A 52 -1.92 12.53 3.30
N VAL A 53 -2.61 11.43 3.49
CA VAL A 53 -2.08 10.07 3.27
C VAL A 53 -3.21 9.15 2.85
N GLU A 54 -2.91 8.22 1.96
CA GLU A 54 -3.84 7.20 1.49
C GLU A 54 -3.25 5.81 1.71
N LEU A 55 -4.11 4.81 1.92
CA LEU A 55 -3.72 3.41 2.00
C LEU A 55 -4.21 2.66 0.77
N SER A 56 -3.32 1.89 0.14
CA SER A 56 -3.65 0.95 -0.93
C SER A 56 -3.23 -0.47 -0.55
N ASN A 57 -4.05 -1.45 -0.91
CA ASN A 57 -3.83 -2.83 -0.49
C ASN A 57 -3.06 -3.62 -1.55
N THR A 58 -1.92 -4.17 -1.18
CA THR A 58 -1.04 -4.96 -2.05
C THR A 58 -1.76 -6.14 -2.69
N TYR A 59 -2.53 -6.91 -1.93
CA TYR A 59 -3.30 -8.03 -2.43
C TYR A 59 -4.30 -7.61 -3.53
N HIS A 60 -5.09 -6.57 -3.28
CA HIS A 60 -6.08 -6.11 -4.24
C HIS A 60 -5.44 -5.60 -5.53
N LEU A 61 -4.34 -4.85 -5.43
CA LEU A 61 -3.59 -4.38 -6.59
C LEU A 61 -2.96 -5.53 -7.40
N HIS A 62 -2.46 -6.56 -6.72
CA HIS A 62 -1.92 -7.76 -7.38
C HIS A 62 -2.99 -8.54 -8.14
N VAL A 63 -4.16 -8.71 -7.52
CA VAL A 63 -5.25 -9.45 -8.16
C VAL A 63 -5.85 -8.65 -9.32
N ARG A 64 -6.05 -7.34 -9.13
CA ARG A 64 -6.63 -6.45 -10.15
C ARG A 64 -6.24 -4.99 -9.88
N PRO A 65 -5.59 -4.29 -10.81
CA PRO A 65 -5.35 -4.64 -12.23
C PRO A 65 -4.17 -5.60 -12.45
N GLY A 66 -3.34 -5.84 -11.44
CA GLY A 66 -2.08 -6.57 -11.49
C GLY A 66 -0.87 -5.66 -11.31
N ASP A 67 0.10 -6.12 -10.53
CA ASP A 67 1.33 -5.39 -10.19
C ASP A 67 2.17 -5.04 -11.43
N GLU A 68 2.16 -5.86 -12.47
CA GLU A 68 2.85 -5.56 -13.74
C GLU A 68 2.21 -4.37 -14.48
N ILE A 69 0.89 -4.19 -14.41
CA ILE A 69 0.22 -3.04 -15.00
C ILE A 69 0.60 -1.77 -14.24
N VAL A 70 0.53 -1.82 -12.91
CA VAL A 70 0.94 -0.68 -12.05
C VAL A 70 2.39 -0.29 -12.33
N LYS A 71 3.31 -1.28 -12.46
CA LYS A 71 4.71 -1.05 -12.84
C LYS A 71 4.85 -0.36 -14.19
N LYS A 72 4.14 -0.85 -15.23
CA LYS A 72 4.15 -0.26 -16.58
C LYS A 72 3.64 1.19 -16.58
N MET A 73 2.68 1.49 -15.72
CA MET A 73 2.16 2.86 -15.54
C MET A 73 3.11 3.78 -14.76
N GLY A 74 4.27 3.29 -14.33
CA GLY A 74 5.29 4.06 -13.65
C GLY A 74 5.19 4.06 -12.13
N GLY A 75 4.52 3.07 -11.56
CA GLY A 75 4.30 2.88 -10.13
C GLY A 75 3.00 3.46 -9.62
N LEU A 76 2.70 3.19 -8.35
CA LEU A 76 1.40 3.45 -7.76
C LEU A 76 1.02 4.94 -7.75
N HIS A 77 1.96 5.83 -7.43
CA HIS A 77 1.74 7.28 -7.44
C HIS A 77 1.25 7.78 -8.81
N ARG A 78 1.89 7.35 -9.91
CA ARG A 78 1.45 7.70 -11.25
C ARG A 78 0.14 7.05 -11.63
N PHE A 79 -0.03 5.77 -11.28
CA PHE A 79 -1.25 5.03 -11.56
C PHE A 79 -2.48 5.66 -10.88
N MET A 80 -2.32 6.14 -9.64
CA MET A 80 -3.37 6.83 -8.89
C MET A 80 -3.51 8.32 -9.23
N ASN A 81 -2.55 8.91 -9.96
CA ASN A 81 -2.41 10.36 -10.06
C ASN A 81 -2.35 11.04 -8.69
N TRP A 82 -1.55 10.47 -7.77
CA TRP A 82 -1.42 10.93 -6.38
C TRP A 82 0.02 11.28 -6.06
N ASP A 83 0.27 12.44 -5.48
CA ASP A 83 1.60 13.00 -5.22
C ASP A 83 2.03 12.96 -3.75
N LYS A 84 1.09 12.65 -2.86
CA LYS A 84 1.31 12.62 -1.41
C LYS A 84 1.63 11.20 -0.91
N PRO A 85 1.97 11.04 0.38
CA PRO A 85 2.26 9.73 0.96
C PRO A 85 1.20 8.68 0.71
N ILE A 86 1.64 7.47 0.39
CA ILE A 86 0.82 6.26 0.29
C ILE A 86 1.40 5.24 1.25
N LEU A 87 0.55 4.62 2.06
CA LEU A 87 0.89 3.42 2.80
C LEU A 87 0.34 2.21 2.04
N THR A 88 1.15 1.16 1.87
CA THR A 88 0.63 -0.13 1.42
C THR A 88 0.88 -1.18 2.49
N ASP A 89 -0.06 -2.09 2.60
CA ASP A 89 0.06 -3.26 3.47
C ASP A 89 0.90 -4.38 2.81
N SER A 90 1.15 -5.46 3.56
CA SER A 90 1.83 -6.65 3.03
C SER A 90 0.93 -7.54 2.16
N GLY A 91 -0.37 -7.32 2.17
CA GLY A 91 -1.37 -8.22 1.59
C GLY A 91 -1.72 -9.44 2.45
N GLY A 92 -0.99 -9.70 3.51
CA GLY A 92 -1.16 -10.90 4.34
C GLY A 92 -2.52 -10.96 5.05
N PHE A 93 -3.04 -9.85 5.55
CA PHE A 93 -4.33 -9.81 6.21
C PHE A 93 -5.48 -10.20 5.27
N GLN A 94 -5.46 -9.70 4.03
CA GLN A 94 -6.50 -10.00 3.04
C GLN A 94 -6.46 -11.47 2.63
N VAL A 95 -5.27 -12.05 2.47
CA VAL A 95 -5.10 -13.49 2.24
C VAL A 95 -5.67 -14.29 3.40
N PHE A 96 -5.48 -13.81 4.63
CA PHE A 96 -6.02 -14.45 5.81
C PHE A 96 -7.55 -14.34 5.90
N SER A 97 -8.12 -13.17 5.65
CA SER A 97 -9.54 -12.88 5.87
C SER A 97 -10.46 -13.28 4.72
N LEU A 98 -9.97 -13.27 3.47
CA LEU A 98 -10.80 -13.49 2.28
C LEU A 98 -10.78 -14.93 1.75
N ALA A 99 -9.87 -15.76 2.23
CA ALA A 99 -9.73 -17.13 1.76
C ALA A 99 -10.48 -18.14 2.62
N SER A 100 -11.66 -18.54 2.21
CA SER A 100 -12.41 -19.66 2.82
C SER A 100 -11.74 -21.02 2.64
N LEU A 101 -10.91 -21.19 1.59
CA LEU A 101 -10.17 -22.40 1.26
C LEU A 101 -8.68 -22.05 1.09
N ARG A 102 -7.93 -22.05 2.18
CA ARG A 102 -6.50 -21.80 2.19
C ARG A 102 -5.73 -22.99 2.71
N LYS A 103 -4.59 -23.29 2.10
CA LYS A 103 -3.57 -24.16 2.69
C LYS A 103 -2.41 -23.27 3.11
N ILE A 104 -2.24 -23.14 4.43
CA ILE A 104 -1.12 -22.41 5.03
C ILE A 104 0.04 -23.39 5.15
N LYS A 105 1.19 -22.99 4.67
CA LYS A 105 2.47 -23.68 4.81
C LYS A 105 3.52 -22.69 5.32
N GLU A 106 4.67 -23.18 5.72
CA GLU A 106 5.76 -22.36 6.22
C GLU A 106 6.30 -21.41 5.14
N GLU A 107 6.36 -21.86 3.88
CA GLU A 107 6.81 -21.09 2.74
C GLU A 107 5.79 -20.04 2.24
N GLY A 108 4.50 -20.15 2.61
CA GLY A 108 3.45 -19.21 2.19
C GLY A 108 2.06 -19.82 2.16
N VAL A 109 1.14 -19.10 1.53
CA VAL A 109 -0.27 -19.46 1.49
C VAL A 109 -0.76 -19.66 0.07
N HIS A 110 -1.39 -20.80 -0.20
CA HIS A 110 -2.14 -21.07 -1.42
C HIS A 110 -3.61 -20.72 -1.22
N PHE A 111 -4.18 -19.95 -2.10
CA PHE A 111 -5.59 -19.57 -2.06
C PHE A 111 -6.14 -19.30 -3.46
N HIS A 112 -7.44 -19.03 -3.54
CA HIS A 112 -8.10 -18.68 -4.80
C HIS A 112 -8.49 -17.22 -4.81
N SER A 113 -8.28 -16.55 -5.94
CA SER A 113 -8.74 -15.19 -6.17
C SER A 113 -10.27 -15.12 -6.03
N HIS A 114 -10.74 -14.15 -5.28
CA HIS A 114 -12.18 -13.89 -5.09
C HIS A 114 -12.84 -13.25 -6.33
N ILE A 115 -12.05 -12.86 -7.34
CA ILE A 115 -12.55 -12.22 -8.56
C ILE A 115 -12.78 -13.25 -9.67
N ASP A 116 -11.81 -14.13 -9.90
CA ASP A 116 -11.78 -15.04 -11.05
C ASP A 116 -11.51 -16.51 -10.67
N GLY A 117 -11.36 -16.79 -9.38
CA GLY A 117 -11.13 -18.15 -8.87
C GLY A 117 -9.74 -18.73 -9.18
N ARG A 118 -8.84 -17.99 -9.83
CA ARG A 118 -7.49 -18.49 -10.14
C ARG A 118 -6.72 -18.81 -8.87
N LYS A 119 -5.88 -19.84 -8.94
CA LYS A 119 -4.97 -20.18 -7.83
C LYS A 119 -3.86 -19.15 -7.71
N ILE A 120 -3.63 -18.67 -6.50
CA ILE A 120 -2.57 -17.72 -6.16
C ILE A 120 -1.74 -18.33 -5.04
N PHE A 121 -0.42 -18.22 -5.15
CA PHE A 121 0.51 -18.43 -4.05
C PHE A 121 1.04 -17.08 -3.59
N MET A 122 1.13 -16.86 -2.30
CA MET A 122 1.72 -15.67 -1.71
C MET A 122 2.57 -16.07 -0.50
N GLY A 123 3.87 -15.97 -0.68
CA GLY A 123 4.88 -16.06 0.36
C GLY A 123 5.55 -14.71 0.61
N PRO A 124 6.55 -14.68 1.49
CA PRO A 124 7.32 -13.46 1.76
C PRO A 124 8.00 -12.88 0.51
N GLU A 125 8.60 -13.70 -0.32
CA GLU A 125 9.27 -13.31 -1.55
C GLU A 125 8.28 -12.73 -2.57
N GLU A 126 7.15 -13.40 -2.81
CA GLU A 126 6.12 -12.91 -3.74
C GLU A 126 5.56 -11.58 -3.28
N SER A 127 5.29 -11.43 -1.97
CA SER A 127 4.83 -10.16 -1.40
C SER A 127 5.82 -9.03 -1.64
N MET A 128 7.12 -9.29 -1.40
CA MET A 128 8.17 -8.30 -1.64
C MET A 128 8.35 -7.96 -3.12
N GLN A 129 8.26 -8.96 -4.02
CA GLN A 129 8.32 -8.74 -5.47
C GLN A 129 7.14 -7.90 -5.95
N ILE A 130 5.92 -8.19 -5.49
CA ILE A 130 4.72 -7.42 -5.82
C ILE A 130 4.89 -5.97 -5.34
N GLN A 131 5.29 -5.78 -4.08
CA GLN A 131 5.52 -4.44 -3.54
C GLN A 131 6.60 -3.67 -4.30
N SER A 132 7.69 -4.34 -4.71
CA SER A 132 8.75 -3.69 -5.49
C SER A 132 8.28 -3.16 -6.83
N LYS A 133 7.35 -3.86 -7.48
CA LYS A 133 6.73 -3.44 -8.74
C LYS A 133 5.75 -2.28 -8.55
N ILE A 134 4.99 -2.32 -7.46
CA ILE A 134 4.02 -1.28 -7.11
C ILE A 134 4.72 0.03 -6.77
N TYR A 135 5.84 -0.02 -6.03
CA TYR A 135 6.52 1.17 -5.50
C TYR A 135 7.65 1.73 -6.36
N LYS A 136 8.06 1.10 -7.45
CA LYS A 136 9.27 1.48 -8.18
C LYS A 136 10.49 1.59 -7.24
N ILE A 137 10.75 0.55 -6.45
CA ILE A 137 11.91 0.50 -5.56
C ILE A 137 13.19 0.46 -6.41
N ARG A 138 14.10 1.40 -6.19
CA ARG A 138 15.49 1.30 -6.67
C ARG A 138 16.32 0.66 -5.55
N PHE A 139 16.95 -0.46 -5.88
CA PHE A 139 18.03 -0.99 -5.06
C PHE A 139 19.32 -0.28 -5.46
N GLU A 140 19.91 0.50 -4.58
CA GLU A 140 21.27 0.98 -4.79
C GLU A 140 22.24 -0.19 -4.57
N ASN A 141 23.10 -0.41 -5.56
CA ASN A 141 24.16 -1.42 -5.51
C ASN A 141 24.98 -1.26 -4.22
N ASN A 142 25.07 -2.35 -3.43
CA ASN A 142 25.97 -2.57 -2.31
C ASN A 142 25.62 -2.03 -0.91
N LYS A 143 24.45 -1.51 -0.64
CA LYS A 143 24.01 -1.39 0.76
C LYS A 143 22.52 -1.74 0.81
N ASN A 144 22.14 -2.71 1.64
CA ASN A 144 20.76 -3.19 1.86
C ASN A 144 19.78 -2.09 2.32
N ARG A 145 19.78 -0.95 1.64
CA ARG A 145 18.86 0.16 1.87
C ARG A 145 17.80 0.17 0.76
N VAL A 146 16.58 -0.16 1.15
CA VAL A 146 15.40 0.03 0.31
C VAL A 146 15.08 1.52 0.31
N ILE A 147 15.34 2.22 -0.80
CA ILE A 147 14.87 3.59 -1.00
C ILE A 147 13.53 3.48 -1.71
N ARG A 148 12.46 3.83 -1.00
CA ARG A 148 11.13 4.03 -1.58
C ARG A 148 11.11 5.40 -2.26
N ILE A 149 10.95 5.42 -3.57
CA ILE A 149 10.78 6.65 -4.37
C ILE A 149 9.30 6.80 -4.70
#